data_3178de7be016f9388511b39d746a9b16
#
_entry.id   3178de7be016f9388511b39d746a9b16
#
_cell.length_a   1.000
_cell.length_b   1.000
_cell.length_c   1.000
_cell.angle_alpha   90.00
_cell.angle_beta   90.00
_cell.angle_gamma   90.00
#
_symmetry.space_group_name_H-M   'P 1'
#
loop_
_entity.id
_entity.type
_entity.pdbx_description
1 polymer ?
#
loop_
_entity_poly.entity_id
_entity_poly.type
_entity_poly.pdbx_seq_one_letter_code
_entity_poly.pdbx_strand_id
1 'polypeptide(L)'
;MKNFADFLRKEAEKQHISLSDDNIRQYDHFRTQLLKWNEKFNLTNITEPEEFASKHIIDSLMLCKLGDIMTGARLIDVGTGPGIPGLVVKIYRPDIKLSLLESVGKKTMFLRWIVNDMAIADAEVINDRAENIAHDPAYREKFDVAVARAVAALNTLCELCLPFVKGGGTFIAMKGKSPEDELELAENALDILGGRVTEIQRYSLDKNVTRSLILVSKLGESPS
;
A
#
# COMPACT_ATOMS: atom_id res chain seq x y z
N MET A 1 17.36 -20.57 -16.55
CA MET A 1 16.37 -20.33 -15.47
C MET A 1 15.78 -18.95 -15.68
N LYS A 2 14.44 -18.80 -15.70
CA LYS A 2 13.81 -17.46 -15.73
C LYS A 2 14.15 -16.76 -14.40
N ASN A 3 14.64 -15.54 -14.49
CA ASN A 3 14.97 -14.73 -13.32
C ASN A 3 13.76 -13.86 -12.89
N PHE A 4 13.86 -13.20 -11.75
CA PHE A 4 12.79 -12.33 -11.24
C PHE A 4 12.42 -11.22 -12.26
N ALA A 5 13.40 -10.62 -12.93
CA ALA A 5 13.16 -9.56 -13.92
C ALA A 5 12.28 -10.04 -15.08
N ASP A 6 12.50 -11.27 -15.57
CA ASP A 6 11.69 -11.87 -16.64
C ASP A 6 10.23 -12.08 -16.18
N PHE A 7 10.03 -12.57 -14.96
CA PHE A 7 8.70 -12.71 -14.38
C PHE A 7 8.01 -11.36 -14.23
N LEU A 8 8.73 -10.37 -13.69
CA LEU A 8 8.16 -9.04 -13.46
C LEU A 8 7.76 -8.36 -14.78
N ARG A 9 8.57 -8.41 -15.82
CA ARG A 9 8.22 -7.87 -17.14
C ARG A 9 6.96 -8.52 -17.70
N LYS A 10 6.92 -9.86 -17.68
CA LYS A 10 5.76 -10.63 -18.15
C LYS A 10 4.47 -10.28 -17.39
N GLU A 11 4.53 -10.19 -16.07
CA GLU A 11 3.35 -9.86 -15.28
C GLU A 11 2.91 -8.40 -15.48
N ALA A 12 3.87 -7.46 -15.64
CA ALA A 12 3.59 -6.07 -15.98
C ALA A 12 2.89 -5.93 -17.35
N GLU A 13 3.38 -6.65 -18.37
CA GLU A 13 2.77 -6.67 -19.71
C GLU A 13 1.31 -7.15 -19.66
N LYS A 14 1.01 -8.23 -18.91
CA LYS A 14 -0.36 -8.73 -18.75
C LYS A 14 -1.31 -7.68 -18.16
N GLN A 15 -0.80 -6.83 -17.30
CA GLN A 15 -1.56 -5.77 -16.67
C GLN A 15 -1.46 -4.43 -17.40
N HIS A 16 -0.79 -4.37 -18.56
CA HIS A 16 -0.53 -3.13 -19.32
C HIS A 16 0.15 -2.06 -18.46
N ILE A 17 1.09 -2.46 -17.60
CA ILE A 17 1.92 -1.59 -16.78
C ILE A 17 3.29 -1.47 -17.44
N SER A 18 3.69 -0.24 -17.77
CA SER A 18 5.01 0.03 -18.36
C SER A 18 6.05 0.17 -17.24
N LEU A 19 7.06 -0.69 -17.23
CA LEU A 19 8.19 -0.62 -16.31
C LEU A 19 9.48 -0.29 -17.09
N SER A 20 10.20 0.71 -16.62
CA SER A 20 11.54 1.00 -17.12
C SER A 20 12.55 -0.05 -16.64
N ASP A 21 13.71 -0.13 -17.30
CA ASP A 21 14.80 -0.98 -16.82
C ASP A 21 15.27 -0.58 -15.42
N ASP A 22 15.15 0.68 -15.08
CA ASP A 22 15.45 1.19 -13.73
C ASP A 22 14.45 0.68 -12.70
N ASN A 23 13.15 0.73 -12.97
CA ASN A 23 12.14 0.13 -12.09
C ASN A 23 12.44 -1.35 -11.85
N ILE A 24 12.77 -2.10 -12.90
CA ILE A 24 13.08 -3.54 -12.78
C ILE A 24 14.29 -3.76 -11.87
N ARG A 25 15.37 -2.97 -12.05
CA ARG A 25 16.57 -3.05 -11.18
C ARG A 25 16.25 -2.72 -9.72
N GLN A 26 15.47 -1.66 -9.49
CA GLN A 26 15.11 -1.24 -8.14
C GLN A 26 14.22 -2.29 -7.44
N TYR A 27 13.26 -2.89 -8.14
CA TYR A 27 12.43 -3.97 -7.58
C TYR A 27 13.22 -5.24 -7.30
N ASP A 28 14.18 -5.61 -8.17
CA ASP A 28 15.04 -6.77 -7.92
C ASP A 28 15.97 -6.53 -6.72
N HIS A 29 16.50 -5.32 -6.58
CA HIS A 29 17.26 -4.92 -5.42
C HIS A 29 16.42 -4.95 -4.14
N PHE A 30 15.24 -4.32 -4.15
CA PHE A 30 14.29 -4.35 -3.02
C PHE A 30 13.97 -5.79 -2.59
N ARG A 31 13.59 -6.65 -3.56
CA ARG A 31 13.31 -8.06 -3.29
C ARG A 31 14.51 -8.78 -2.67
N THR A 32 15.69 -8.61 -3.26
CA THR A 32 16.92 -9.26 -2.80
C THR A 32 17.23 -8.90 -1.35
N GLN A 33 17.14 -7.63 -1.01
CA GLN A 33 17.38 -7.15 0.35
C GLN A 33 16.29 -7.61 1.32
N LEU A 34 15.03 -7.54 0.91
CA LEU A 34 13.92 -8.03 1.74
C LEU A 34 14.10 -9.50 2.09
N LEU A 35 14.46 -10.35 1.13
CA LEU A 35 14.66 -11.78 1.36
C LEU A 35 15.84 -12.06 2.31
N LYS A 36 16.94 -11.31 2.23
CA LYS A 36 18.05 -11.41 3.19
C LYS A 36 17.62 -11.08 4.62
N TRP A 37 16.82 -10.02 4.78
CA TRP A 37 16.28 -9.67 6.08
C TRP A 37 15.21 -10.66 6.57
N ASN A 38 14.46 -11.23 5.63
CA ASN A 38 13.40 -12.20 5.91
C ASN A 38 13.93 -13.47 6.62
N GLU A 39 15.17 -13.87 6.34
CA GLU A 39 15.84 -15.00 7.01
C GLU A 39 15.90 -14.83 8.54
N LYS A 40 15.90 -13.57 9.03
CA LYS A 40 16.02 -13.25 10.46
C LYS A 40 14.70 -12.78 11.10
N PHE A 41 13.82 -12.12 10.32
CA PHE A 41 12.73 -11.33 10.91
C PHE A 41 11.33 -11.73 10.45
N ASN A 42 11.17 -12.70 9.55
CA ASN A 42 9.87 -13.12 9.00
C ASN A 42 9.04 -11.92 8.50
N LEU A 43 9.57 -11.22 7.52
CA LEU A 43 8.93 -10.01 6.95
C LEU A 43 7.84 -10.34 5.94
N THR A 44 7.98 -11.47 5.22
CA THR A 44 7.02 -11.96 4.22
C THR A 44 7.05 -13.47 4.11
N ASN A 45 5.90 -14.08 3.76
CA ASN A 45 5.80 -15.49 3.40
C ASN A 45 5.95 -15.74 1.88
N ILE A 46 5.98 -14.66 1.07
CA ILE A 46 6.09 -14.75 -0.39
C ILE A 46 7.56 -14.55 -0.78
N THR A 47 8.22 -15.64 -1.13
CA THR A 47 9.66 -15.67 -1.43
C THR A 47 9.97 -16.04 -2.87
N GLU A 48 9.09 -16.83 -3.49
CA GLU A 48 9.27 -17.27 -4.88
C GLU A 48 9.23 -16.11 -5.86
N PRO A 49 10.14 -16.05 -6.84
CA PRO A 49 10.29 -14.90 -7.75
C PRO A 49 9.00 -14.56 -8.50
N GLU A 50 8.27 -15.56 -9.01
CA GLU A 50 7.04 -15.36 -9.76
C GLU A 50 5.91 -14.84 -8.87
N GLU A 51 5.75 -15.41 -7.69
CA GLU A 51 4.76 -14.95 -6.73
C GLU A 51 5.07 -13.54 -6.21
N PHE A 52 6.35 -13.24 -5.97
CA PHE A 52 6.78 -11.92 -5.53
C PHE A 52 6.48 -10.87 -6.60
N ALA A 53 6.79 -11.15 -7.86
CA ALA A 53 6.48 -10.27 -8.99
C ALA A 53 4.97 -10.00 -9.07
N SER A 54 4.14 -11.03 -9.05
CA SER A 54 2.69 -10.91 -9.19
C SER A 54 2.03 -10.33 -7.94
N LYS A 55 2.21 -10.99 -6.77
CA LYS A 55 1.44 -10.70 -5.55
C LYS A 55 2.00 -9.56 -4.70
N HIS A 56 3.26 -9.15 -4.92
CA HIS A 56 3.85 -8.01 -4.22
C HIS A 56 3.99 -6.80 -5.15
N ILE A 57 4.68 -6.95 -6.29
CA ILE A 57 4.95 -5.78 -7.14
C ILE A 57 3.71 -5.40 -7.95
N ILE A 58 3.20 -6.30 -8.80
CA ILE A 58 2.08 -5.96 -9.69
C ILE A 58 0.81 -5.64 -8.91
N ASP A 59 0.48 -6.42 -7.87
CA ASP A 59 -0.66 -6.15 -6.99
C ASP A 59 -0.62 -4.71 -6.42
N SER A 60 0.56 -4.27 -5.94
CA SER A 60 0.75 -2.91 -5.44
C SER A 60 0.64 -1.84 -6.55
N LEU A 61 1.13 -2.12 -7.76
CA LEU A 61 1.07 -1.19 -8.89
C LEU A 61 -0.35 -0.99 -9.44
N MET A 62 -1.28 -1.89 -9.12
CA MET A 62 -2.69 -1.66 -9.43
C MET A 62 -3.25 -0.43 -8.71
N LEU A 63 -2.68 -0.01 -7.58
CA LEU A 63 -2.99 1.29 -6.94
C LEU A 63 -2.71 2.46 -7.88
N CYS A 64 -1.58 2.43 -8.60
CA CYS A 64 -1.24 3.50 -9.54
C CYS A 64 -2.13 3.49 -10.80
N LYS A 65 -2.60 2.31 -11.18
CA LYS A 65 -3.43 2.12 -12.38
C LYS A 65 -4.91 2.44 -12.14
N LEU A 66 -5.43 2.07 -10.98
CA LEU A 66 -6.85 2.07 -10.67
C LEU A 66 -7.23 3.03 -9.52
N GLY A 67 -6.25 3.49 -8.75
CA GLY A 67 -6.47 4.25 -7.52
C GLY A 67 -6.54 5.77 -7.69
N ASP A 68 -6.39 6.30 -8.90
CA ASP A 68 -6.42 7.74 -9.22
C ASP A 68 -5.51 8.61 -8.31
N ILE A 69 -4.27 8.16 -8.11
CA ILE A 69 -3.30 8.86 -7.27
C ILE A 69 -2.71 10.05 -8.03
N MET A 70 -3.02 11.27 -7.60
CA MET A 70 -2.54 12.51 -8.21
C MET A 70 -1.01 12.64 -8.18
N THR A 71 -0.47 13.44 -9.11
CA THR A 71 0.96 13.78 -9.11
C THR A 71 1.33 14.58 -7.87
N GLY A 72 2.44 14.19 -7.22
CA GLY A 72 2.93 14.86 -6.01
C GLY A 72 2.12 14.57 -4.74
N ALA A 73 1.18 13.61 -4.79
CA ALA A 73 0.32 13.26 -3.66
C ALA A 73 1.12 12.90 -2.40
N ARG A 74 0.60 13.29 -1.24
CA ARG A 74 1.02 12.77 0.06
C ARG A 74 0.28 11.47 0.33
N LEU A 75 1.01 10.36 0.36
CA LEU A 75 0.47 9.02 0.56
C LEU A 75 0.95 8.45 1.90
N ILE A 76 0.03 7.90 2.70
CA ILE A 76 0.36 7.10 3.88
C ILE A 76 -0.02 5.64 3.64
N ASP A 77 0.93 4.72 3.90
CA ASP A 77 0.70 3.26 3.88
C ASP A 77 0.57 2.76 5.32
N VAL A 78 -0.65 2.43 5.72
CA VAL A 78 -0.99 2.08 7.11
C VAL A 78 -0.86 0.58 7.32
N GLY A 79 0.05 0.20 8.23
CA GLY A 79 0.41 -1.19 8.44
C GLY A 79 1.22 -1.76 7.28
N THR A 80 2.15 -0.96 6.79
CA THR A 80 2.92 -1.20 5.56
C THR A 80 3.72 -2.52 5.55
N GLY A 81 3.94 -3.14 6.70
CA GLY A 81 4.74 -4.35 6.81
C GLY A 81 6.18 -4.16 6.34
N PRO A 82 6.63 -4.90 5.32
CA PRO A 82 7.95 -4.71 4.74
C PRO A 82 8.02 -3.58 3.69
N GLY A 83 7.08 -2.65 3.68
CA GLY A 83 7.02 -1.57 2.69
C GLY A 83 6.13 -1.87 1.48
N ILE A 84 5.17 -2.75 1.64
CA ILE A 84 4.30 -3.18 0.54
C ILE A 84 2.83 -2.93 0.93
N PRO A 85 2.11 -2.04 0.22
CA PRO A 85 2.39 -1.54 -1.14
C PRO A 85 3.25 -0.26 -1.24
N GLY A 86 3.46 0.50 -0.16
CA GLY A 86 3.98 1.87 -0.19
C GLY A 86 5.29 2.05 -0.94
N LEU A 87 6.36 1.29 -0.60
CA LEU A 87 7.66 1.39 -1.29
C LEU A 87 7.56 0.97 -2.76
N VAL A 88 6.74 -0.02 -3.07
CA VAL A 88 6.53 -0.46 -4.46
C VAL A 88 5.92 0.68 -5.29
N VAL A 89 4.91 1.35 -4.75
CA VAL A 89 4.29 2.52 -5.37
C VAL A 89 5.31 3.65 -5.51
N LYS A 90 6.11 3.93 -4.48
CA LYS A 90 7.11 5.01 -4.49
C LYS A 90 8.21 4.79 -5.52
N ILE A 91 8.67 3.57 -5.72
CA ILE A 91 9.66 3.22 -6.77
C ILE A 91 9.09 3.51 -8.17
N TYR A 92 7.81 3.25 -8.39
CA TYR A 92 7.14 3.53 -9.67
C TYR A 92 6.78 5.00 -9.85
N ARG A 93 6.38 5.66 -8.76
CA ARG A 93 5.93 7.04 -8.68
C ARG A 93 6.84 7.84 -7.75
N PRO A 94 8.07 8.19 -8.20
CA PRO A 94 9.03 8.92 -7.37
C PRO A 94 8.56 10.33 -7.00
N ASP A 95 7.54 10.85 -7.64
CA ASP A 95 6.92 12.15 -7.39
C ASP A 95 6.10 12.21 -6.09
N ILE A 96 5.56 11.09 -5.58
CA ILE A 96 4.75 11.10 -4.36
C ILE A 96 5.60 11.32 -3.10
N LYS A 97 4.98 11.87 -2.04
CA LYS A 97 5.55 11.94 -0.69
C LYS A 97 4.98 10.80 0.14
N LEU A 98 5.84 9.88 0.58
CA LEU A 98 5.44 8.62 1.21
C LEU A 98 5.67 8.63 2.72
N SER A 99 4.66 8.27 3.50
CA SER A 99 4.77 7.91 4.91
C SER A 99 4.45 6.43 5.09
N LEU A 100 5.38 5.67 5.68
CA LEU A 100 5.28 4.24 5.96
C LEU A 100 5.00 4.06 7.45
N LEU A 101 3.77 3.72 7.81
CA LEU A 101 3.35 3.52 9.20
C LEU A 101 3.33 2.02 9.55
N GLU A 102 4.14 1.63 10.54
CA GLU A 102 4.25 0.23 11.01
C GLU A 102 4.56 0.21 12.51
N SER A 103 3.80 -0.59 13.25
CA SER A 103 3.94 -0.70 14.71
C SER A 103 5.06 -1.67 15.16
N VAL A 104 5.46 -2.60 14.31
CA VAL A 104 6.42 -3.64 14.66
C VAL A 104 7.85 -3.16 14.44
N GLY A 105 8.60 -2.91 15.51
CA GLY A 105 9.95 -2.32 15.48
C GLY A 105 10.94 -3.03 14.55
N LYS A 106 10.93 -4.36 14.47
CA LYS A 106 11.82 -5.10 13.56
C LYS A 106 11.52 -4.84 12.08
N LYS A 107 10.25 -4.58 11.71
CA LYS A 107 9.88 -4.20 10.36
C LYS A 107 10.28 -2.76 10.07
N THR A 108 10.11 -1.85 11.01
CA THR A 108 10.54 -0.45 10.84
C THR A 108 12.06 -0.31 10.77
N MET A 109 12.82 -1.19 11.43
CA MET A 109 14.27 -1.25 11.23
C MET A 109 14.63 -1.57 9.77
N PHE A 110 13.98 -2.57 9.19
CA PHE A 110 14.15 -2.89 7.77
C PHE A 110 13.75 -1.71 6.88
N LEU A 111 12.58 -1.10 7.13
CA LEU A 111 12.07 0.02 6.34
C LEU A 111 13.05 1.20 6.34
N ARG A 112 13.56 1.61 7.50
CA ARG A 112 14.55 2.68 7.60
C ARG A 112 15.84 2.33 6.87
N TRP A 113 16.28 1.10 7.00
CA TRP A 113 17.47 0.62 6.32
C TRP A 113 17.28 0.63 4.80
N ILE A 114 16.19 0.08 4.25
CA ILE A 114 15.98 -0.03 2.81
C ILE A 114 15.70 1.32 2.15
N VAL A 115 14.99 2.24 2.81
CA VAL A 115 14.77 3.62 2.35
C VAL A 115 16.12 4.33 2.18
N ASN A 116 17.04 4.17 3.14
CA ASN A 116 18.38 4.74 3.07
C ASN A 116 19.26 4.04 2.01
N ASP A 117 19.27 2.71 1.98
CA ASP A 117 20.07 1.90 1.06
C ASP A 117 19.73 2.17 -0.41
N MET A 118 18.46 2.36 -0.71
CA MET A 118 17.96 2.71 -2.04
C MET A 118 17.93 4.22 -2.31
N ALA A 119 18.36 5.05 -1.37
CA ALA A 119 18.32 6.52 -1.46
C ALA A 119 16.94 7.07 -1.89
N ILE A 120 15.85 6.51 -1.32
CA ILE A 120 14.47 6.91 -1.66
C ILE A 120 14.17 8.26 -1.02
N ALA A 121 14.09 9.31 -1.84
CA ALA A 121 13.75 10.65 -1.40
C ALA A 121 12.27 10.76 -1.00
N ASP A 122 11.91 11.74 -0.17
CA ASP A 122 10.53 12.03 0.26
C ASP A 122 9.79 10.78 0.78
N ALA A 123 10.48 9.94 1.55
CA ALA A 123 9.92 8.80 2.26
C ALA A 123 10.29 8.84 3.73
N GLU A 124 9.31 8.78 4.62
CA GLU A 124 9.50 8.68 6.06
C GLU A 124 8.99 7.35 6.62
N VAL A 125 9.57 6.91 7.73
CA VAL A 125 9.18 5.68 8.43
C VAL A 125 8.73 6.02 9.84
N ILE A 126 7.46 5.78 10.13
CA ILE A 126 6.80 6.04 11.42
C ILE A 126 6.68 4.70 12.15
N ASN A 127 7.26 4.62 13.35
CA ASN A 127 7.15 3.43 14.19
C ASN A 127 6.20 3.71 15.35
N ASP A 128 4.94 3.50 15.09
CA ASP A 128 3.88 3.62 16.10
C ASP A 128 2.63 2.87 15.64
N ARG A 129 1.61 2.82 16.50
CA ARG A 129 0.27 2.37 16.12
C ARG A 129 -0.49 3.47 15.40
N ALA A 130 -1.34 3.07 14.43
CA ALA A 130 -2.15 4.02 13.67
C ALA A 130 -3.07 4.83 14.59
N GLU A 131 -3.65 4.19 15.61
CA GLU A 131 -4.53 4.81 16.59
C GLU A 131 -3.87 5.97 17.34
N ASN A 132 -2.58 5.84 17.67
CA ASN A 132 -1.84 6.90 18.36
C ASN A 132 -1.53 8.08 17.40
N ILE A 133 -1.00 7.77 16.22
CA ILE A 133 -0.61 8.77 15.22
C ILE A 133 -1.81 9.49 14.61
N ALA A 134 -2.99 8.86 14.58
CA ALA A 134 -4.22 9.49 14.11
C ALA A 134 -4.66 10.70 14.95
N HIS A 135 -4.18 10.85 16.18
CA HIS A 135 -4.43 12.02 17.03
C HIS A 135 -3.33 13.10 16.92
N ASP A 136 -2.19 12.80 16.27
CA ASP A 136 -1.13 13.79 16.08
C ASP A 136 -1.52 14.79 14.96
N PRO A 137 -1.58 16.11 15.26
CA PRO A 137 -1.91 17.14 14.26
C PRO A 137 -0.96 17.19 13.07
N ALA A 138 0.24 16.64 13.17
CA ALA A 138 1.20 16.56 12.06
C ALA A 138 0.75 15.57 10.98
N TYR A 139 -0.07 14.57 11.34
CA TYR A 139 -0.48 13.47 10.48
C TYR A 139 -1.98 13.43 10.23
N ARG A 140 -2.79 13.82 11.22
CA ARG A 140 -4.24 13.81 11.13
C ARG A 140 -4.73 14.70 9.99
N GLU A 141 -5.52 14.10 9.08
CA GLU A 141 -6.11 14.79 7.91
C GLU A 141 -5.09 15.55 7.04
N LYS A 142 -3.91 14.96 6.86
CA LYS A 142 -2.81 15.56 6.08
C LYS A 142 -2.50 14.86 4.76
N PHE A 143 -3.08 13.70 4.51
CA PHE A 143 -2.74 12.89 3.35
C PHE A 143 -3.81 12.99 2.27
N ASP A 144 -3.37 13.05 1.01
CA ASP A 144 -4.23 12.97 -0.15
C ASP A 144 -4.80 11.55 -0.29
N VAL A 145 -3.94 10.56 0.01
CA VAL A 145 -4.27 9.15 -0.11
C VAL A 145 -3.77 8.38 1.12
N ALA A 146 -4.64 7.58 1.73
CA ALA A 146 -4.25 6.51 2.63
C ALA A 146 -4.44 5.16 1.93
N VAL A 147 -3.49 4.24 2.10
CA VAL A 147 -3.61 2.87 1.59
C VAL A 147 -3.42 1.87 2.72
N ALA A 148 -4.09 0.73 2.63
CA ALA A 148 -3.85 -0.39 3.52
C ALA A 148 -4.05 -1.73 2.78
N ARG A 149 -3.19 -2.72 3.10
CA ARG A 149 -3.24 -4.07 2.54
C ARG A 149 -3.07 -5.12 3.62
N ALA A 150 -4.01 -6.09 3.69
CA ALA A 150 -3.92 -7.27 4.55
C ALA A 150 -3.73 -6.97 6.06
N VAL A 151 -4.29 -5.86 6.55
CA VAL A 151 -4.18 -5.43 7.95
C VAL A 151 -5.37 -5.93 8.76
N ALA A 152 -6.62 -5.64 8.33
CA ALA A 152 -7.84 -5.95 9.07
C ALA A 152 -9.07 -6.00 8.14
N ALA A 153 -10.27 -6.24 8.71
CA ALA A 153 -11.54 -6.07 8.04
C ALA A 153 -11.79 -4.58 7.69
N LEU A 154 -12.69 -4.31 6.74
CA LEU A 154 -12.87 -2.97 6.19
C LEU A 154 -13.32 -1.94 7.24
N ASN A 155 -14.23 -2.29 8.15
CA ASN A 155 -14.66 -1.42 9.25
C ASN A 155 -13.49 -0.94 10.08
N THR A 156 -12.63 -1.85 10.54
CA THR A 156 -11.40 -1.52 11.27
C THR A 156 -10.42 -0.70 10.42
N LEU A 157 -10.29 -1.03 9.12
CA LEU A 157 -9.44 -0.24 8.22
C LEU A 157 -9.96 1.20 8.07
N CYS A 158 -11.27 1.43 8.06
CA CYS A 158 -11.83 2.78 8.07
C CYS A 158 -11.37 3.57 9.30
N GLU A 159 -11.42 2.96 10.49
CA GLU A 159 -10.96 3.58 11.75
C GLU A 159 -9.45 3.89 11.73
N LEU A 160 -8.65 2.99 11.16
CA LEU A 160 -7.19 3.15 11.11
C LEU A 160 -6.69 4.10 10.01
N CYS A 161 -7.47 4.32 8.95
CA CYS A 161 -6.99 5.02 7.76
C CYS A 161 -7.68 6.37 7.51
N LEU A 162 -9.01 6.47 7.69
CA LEU A 162 -9.76 7.71 7.41
C LEU A 162 -9.30 8.92 8.23
N PRO A 163 -8.86 8.78 9.50
CA PRO A 163 -8.34 9.91 10.26
C PRO A 163 -7.09 10.57 9.65
N PHE A 164 -6.34 9.88 8.79
CA PHE A 164 -5.19 10.45 8.09
C PHE A 164 -5.57 11.21 6.83
N VAL A 165 -6.71 10.86 6.22
CA VAL A 165 -7.15 11.39 4.93
C VAL A 165 -7.74 12.78 5.11
N LYS A 166 -7.24 13.77 4.36
CA LYS A 166 -7.79 15.13 4.32
C LYS A 166 -9.18 15.17 3.67
N GLY A 167 -9.96 16.20 3.92
CA GLY A 167 -11.22 16.44 3.20
C GLY A 167 -10.99 16.44 1.68
N GLY A 168 -11.79 15.66 0.95
CA GLY A 168 -11.65 15.44 -0.50
C GLY A 168 -10.55 14.45 -0.91
N GLY A 169 -9.81 13.86 0.04
CA GLY A 169 -8.85 12.79 -0.23
C GLY A 169 -9.51 11.41 -0.28
N THR A 170 -8.71 10.37 -0.48
CA THR A 170 -9.19 9.01 -0.69
C THR A 170 -8.47 8.00 0.19
N PHE A 171 -9.21 7.13 0.85
CA PHE A 171 -8.68 5.89 1.42
C PHE A 171 -8.89 4.76 0.42
N ILE A 172 -7.84 3.96 0.13
CA ILE A 172 -7.88 2.83 -0.78
C ILE A 172 -7.56 1.55 0.00
N ALA A 173 -8.56 0.70 0.20
CA ALA A 173 -8.39 -0.61 0.81
C ALA A 173 -8.12 -1.68 -0.25
N MET A 174 -6.97 -2.37 -0.15
CA MET A 174 -6.64 -3.51 -1.00
C MET A 174 -7.21 -4.79 -0.39
N LYS A 175 -8.18 -5.38 -1.08
CA LYS A 175 -8.98 -6.52 -0.57
C LYS A 175 -8.94 -7.74 -1.48
N GLY A 176 -9.47 -8.85 -0.99
CA GLY A 176 -9.65 -10.09 -1.73
C GLY A 176 -10.75 -10.03 -2.79
N LYS A 177 -11.23 -11.20 -3.20
CA LYS A 177 -12.18 -11.35 -4.31
C LYS A 177 -13.57 -10.75 -4.03
N SER A 178 -14.07 -10.93 -2.80
CA SER A 178 -15.47 -10.60 -2.44
C SER A 178 -15.47 -9.68 -1.23
N PRO A 179 -15.44 -8.36 -1.42
CA PRO A 179 -15.46 -7.39 -0.31
C PRO A 179 -16.88 -7.05 0.16
N GLU A 180 -17.94 -7.62 -0.44
CA GLU A 180 -19.33 -7.21 -0.24
C GLU A 180 -19.78 -7.35 1.22
N ASP A 181 -19.49 -8.47 1.86
CA ASP A 181 -19.83 -8.70 3.28
C ASP A 181 -19.14 -7.70 4.22
N GLU A 182 -17.93 -7.26 3.84
CA GLU A 182 -17.19 -6.27 4.61
C GLU A 182 -17.74 -4.85 4.42
N LEU A 183 -18.38 -4.55 3.28
CA LEU A 183 -18.97 -3.24 3.01
C LEU A 183 -20.15 -2.96 3.94
N GLU A 184 -21.07 -3.91 4.07
CA GLU A 184 -22.22 -3.80 4.97
C GLU A 184 -21.78 -3.56 6.42
N LEU A 185 -20.77 -4.32 6.87
CA LEU A 185 -20.21 -4.17 8.23
C LEU A 185 -19.46 -2.85 8.44
N ALA A 186 -19.03 -2.19 7.37
CA ALA A 186 -18.28 -0.93 7.44
C ALA A 186 -19.17 0.33 7.38
N GLU A 187 -20.48 0.22 7.06
CA GLU A 187 -21.37 1.37 6.87
C GLU A 187 -21.34 2.34 8.05
N ASN A 188 -21.50 1.81 9.27
CA ASN A 188 -21.50 2.64 10.48
C ASN A 188 -20.13 3.35 10.71
N ALA A 189 -19.04 2.66 10.48
CA ALA A 189 -17.70 3.27 10.60
C ALA A 189 -17.47 4.35 9.53
N LEU A 190 -17.92 4.12 8.31
CA LEU A 190 -17.86 5.09 7.23
C LEU A 190 -18.65 6.36 7.57
N ASP A 191 -19.87 6.23 8.02
CA ASP A 191 -20.73 7.37 8.38
C ASP A 191 -20.11 8.20 9.50
N ILE A 192 -19.65 7.56 10.59
CA ILE A 192 -19.02 8.24 11.73
C ILE A 192 -17.74 8.98 11.31
N LEU A 193 -16.93 8.36 10.46
CA LEU A 193 -15.61 8.87 10.05
C LEU A 193 -15.65 9.80 8.83
N GLY A 194 -16.84 10.11 8.33
CA GLY A 194 -17.05 10.98 7.16
C GLY A 194 -16.55 10.37 5.85
N GLY A 195 -16.57 9.05 5.73
CA GLY A 195 -16.18 8.31 4.53
C GLY A 195 -17.37 7.88 3.69
N ARG A 196 -17.17 7.74 2.37
CA ARG A 196 -18.14 7.15 1.45
C ARG A 196 -17.42 6.27 0.44
N VAL A 197 -17.86 5.02 0.28
CA VAL A 197 -17.40 4.18 -0.83
C VAL A 197 -17.88 4.78 -2.14
N THR A 198 -16.95 5.15 -3.00
CA THR A 198 -17.25 5.74 -4.31
C THR A 198 -17.07 4.74 -5.44
N GLU A 199 -16.18 3.78 -5.28
CA GLU A 199 -15.87 2.82 -6.33
C GLU A 199 -15.29 1.52 -5.77
N ILE A 200 -15.54 0.42 -6.47
CA ILE A 200 -14.92 -0.88 -6.24
C ILE A 200 -14.33 -1.36 -7.56
N GLN A 201 -13.02 -1.25 -7.67
CA GLN A 201 -12.25 -1.70 -8.83
C GLN A 201 -11.82 -3.16 -8.65
N ARG A 202 -12.33 -4.07 -9.50
CA ARG A 202 -11.93 -5.48 -9.47
C ARG A 202 -10.90 -5.76 -10.54
N TYR A 203 -9.89 -6.56 -10.20
CA TYR A 203 -8.85 -6.98 -11.14
C TYR A 203 -8.37 -8.40 -10.84
N SER A 204 -7.74 -9.03 -11.80
CA SER A 204 -7.17 -10.37 -11.66
C SER A 204 -5.68 -10.33 -11.89
N LEU A 205 -4.91 -10.87 -10.97
CA LEU A 205 -3.46 -11.05 -11.13
C LEU A 205 -3.16 -12.25 -12.01
N ASP A 206 -3.96 -13.30 -11.88
CA ASP A 206 -3.95 -14.49 -12.72
C ASP A 206 -5.36 -15.11 -12.78
N LYS A 207 -5.51 -16.29 -13.42
CA LYS A 207 -6.81 -16.97 -13.59
C LYS A 207 -7.51 -17.29 -12.26
N ASN A 208 -6.77 -17.39 -11.15
CA ASN A 208 -7.26 -17.84 -9.85
C ASN A 208 -7.22 -16.76 -8.77
N VAL A 209 -6.52 -15.66 -9.01
CA VAL A 209 -6.29 -14.61 -8.00
C VAL A 209 -6.96 -13.32 -8.42
N THR A 210 -8.18 -13.13 -7.92
CA THR A 210 -8.93 -11.87 -8.05
C THR A 210 -8.73 -11.00 -6.81
N ARG A 211 -8.65 -9.70 -7.02
CA ARG A 211 -8.47 -8.66 -6.01
C ARG A 211 -9.46 -7.53 -6.23
N SER A 212 -9.61 -6.70 -5.19
CA SER A 212 -10.42 -5.49 -5.25
C SER A 212 -9.67 -4.32 -4.62
N LEU A 213 -9.81 -3.14 -5.21
CA LEU A 213 -9.56 -1.87 -4.55
C LEU A 213 -10.91 -1.27 -4.18
N ILE A 214 -11.12 -0.98 -2.91
CA ILE A 214 -12.27 -0.22 -2.45
C ILE A 214 -11.80 1.22 -2.24
N LEU A 215 -12.37 2.15 -3.02
CA LEU A 215 -12.07 3.57 -2.93
C LEU A 215 -13.11 4.23 -2.03
N VAL A 216 -12.63 4.88 -0.97
CA VAL A 216 -13.44 5.58 0.01
C VAL A 216 -13.06 7.06 0.00
N SER A 217 -13.95 7.91 -0.47
CA SER A 217 -13.76 9.36 -0.43
C SER A 217 -14.03 9.91 0.97
N LYS A 218 -13.18 10.83 1.43
CA LYS A 218 -13.33 11.57 2.67
C LYS A 218 -14.22 12.80 2.45
N LEU A 219 -15.43 12.79 2.96
CA LEU A 219 -16.43 13.87 2.76
C LEU A 219 -16.57 14.80 3.98
N GLY A 220 -16.36 14.26 5.18
CA GLY A 220 -16.46 14.97 6.45
C GLY A 220 -15.23 14.80 7.32
N GLU A 221 -15.12 15.53 8.42
CA GLU A 221 -14.08 15.37 9.42
C GLU A 221 -14.26 14.06 10.20
N SER A 222 -13.17 13.42 10.59
CA SER A 222 -13.25 12.32 11.55
C SER A 222 -13.39 12.87 12.97
N PRO A 223 -14.23 12.29 13.83
CA PRO A 223 -14.31 12.65 15.25
C PRO A 223 -12.94 12.58 15.93
N SER A 224 -12.71 13.45 16.90
CA SER A 224 -11.47 13.51 17.71
C SER A 224 -11.35 12.32 18.65
#